data_08c9c52b61a2a3b7f54e4e9782273dbf
#
_entry.id   08c9c52b61a2a3b7f54e4e9782273dbf
#
_cell.length_a   1.000
_cell.length_b   1.000
_cell.length_c   1.000
_cell.angle_alpha   90.00
_cell.angle_beta   90.00
_cell.angle_gamma   90.00
#
_symmetry.space_group_name_H-M   'P 1'
#
loop_
_entity.id
_entity.type
_entity.pdbx_description
1 polymer ?
#
loop_
_entity_poly.entity_id
_entity_poly.type
_entity_poly.pdbx_seq_one_letter_code
_entity_poly.pdbx_strand_id
1 'polypeptide(L)'
;MSEEIKKGLLGIVVDETTISHVVPELSALTYRGYTVQELCDKCDFEEVAYLVLNGELPNKNQLKKFIKQERSERKLSKQILNDIKKMPKNAHPMDVIRTCVSLMALEDKDTKDNSPKANMRKAMRIFAKTPTAVAAYFRSRKGKSIISPSKNLSFSENFFKMMFNKVPDKEIVRAFDISLILYAEHSFNVSTFTARTITSSLSDLHGAITGAIASLKGPLHGGANEAVMLSLIHI
;
A
#
# COMPACT_ATOMS: atom_id res chain seq x y z
N MET A 1 -36.36 -24.01 8.79
CA MET A 1 -35.06 -24.49 8.33
C MET A 1 -34.02 -23.51 8.88
N SER A 2 -33.10 -23.96 9.75
CA SER A 2 -32.02 -23.09 10.24
C SER A 2 -31.07 -22.84 9.08
N GLU A 3 -30.93 -21.60 8.63
CA GLU A 3 -29.92 -21.24 7.65
C GLU A 3 -28.54 -21.56 8.22
N GLU A 4 -27.77 -22.36 7.48
CA GLU A 4 -26.41 -22.72 7.86
C GLU A 4 -25.49 -21.49 7.76
N ILE A 5 -24.83 -21.13 8.86
CA ILE A 5 -23.86 -20.03 8.85
C ILE A 5 -22.64 -20.43 8.02
N LYS A 6 -22.39 -19.75 6.92
CA LYS A 6 -21.21 -19.96 6.06
C LYS A 6 -19.99 -19.30 6.69
N LYS A 7 -19.16 -20.12 7.37
CA LYS A 7 -17.93 -19.62 8.02
C LYS A 7 -16.98 -18.99 7.00
N GLY A 8 -16.50 -17.77 7.30
CA GLY A 8 -15.59 -17.02 6.44
C GLY A 8 -16.21 -16.63 5.10
N LEU A 9 -17.55 -16.58 4.98
CA LEU A 9 -18.30 -16.28 3.76
C LEU A 9 -17.99 -17.25 2.59
N LEU A 10 -17.55 -18.47 2.89
CA LEU A 10 -17.22 -19.45 1.84
C LEU A 10 -18.43 -19.72 0.93
N GLY A 11 -18.25 -19.52 -0.37
CA GLY A 11 -19.30 -19.68 -1.38
C GLY A 11 -20.35 -18.57 -1.42
N ILE A 12 -20.16 -17.48 -0.66
CA ILE A 12 -21.03 -16.31 -0.71
C ILE A 12 -20.43 -15.27 -1.67
N VAL A 13 -21.19 -14.88 -2.70
CA VAL A 13 -20.84 -13.75 -3.56
C VAL A 13 -21.21 -12.47 -2.83
N VAL A 14 -20.21 -11.63 -2.52
CA VAL A 14 -20.41 -10.37 -1.78
C VAL A 14 -20.43 -9.17 -2.69
N ASP A 15 -19.68 -9.20 -3.81
CA ASP A 15 -19.64 -8.12 -4.80
C ASP A 15 -18.83 -8.58 -6.04
N GLU A 16 -18.74 -7.68 -7.04
CA GLU A 16 -17.92 -7.84 -8.24
C GLU A 16 -16.78 -6.83 -8.27
N THR A 17 -15.66 -7.19 -8.91
CA THR A 17 -14.53 -6.29 -9.12
C THR A 17 -14.06 -6.34 -10.58
N THR A 18 -13.67 -5.17 -11.09
CA THR A 18 -13.00 -5.05 -12.39
C THR A 18 -11.50 -4.81 -12.24
N ILE A 19 -10.96 -4.82 -11.00
CA ILE A 19 -9.57 -4.43 -10.75
C ILE A 19 -8.63 -5.59 -10.98
N SER A 20 -8.95 -6.77 -10.45
CA SER A 20 -8.12 -7.95 -10.59
C SER A 20 -8.94 -9.22 -10.75
N HIS A 21 -8.32 -10.24 -11.34
CA HIS A 21 -8.88 -11.58 -11.43
C HIS A 21 -7.80 -12.60 -11.07
N VAL A 22 -8.12 -13.44 -10.10
CA VAL A 22 -7.27 -14.57 -9.68
C VAL A 22 -7.83 -15.85 -10.30
N VAL A 23 -7.01 -16.57 -11.05
CA VAL A 23 -7.34 -17.86 -11.67
C VAL A 23 -6.41 -18.92 -11.09
N PRO A 24 -6.76 -19.56 -9.95
CA PRO A 24 -5.87 -20.48 -9.23
C PRO A 24 -5.41 -21.66 -10.10
N GLU A 25 -6.30 -22.20 -10.94
CA GLU A 25 -6.05 -23.36 -11.80
C GLU A 25 -4.94 -23.10 -12.84
N LEU A 26 -4.79 -21.83 -13.23
CA LEU A 26 -3.77 -21.39 -14.18
C LEU A 26 -2.59 -20.71 -13.50
N SER A 27 -2.59 -20.64 -12.18
CA SER A 27 -1.63 -19.83 -11.40
C SER A 27 -1.49 -18.40 -11.96
N ALA A 28 -2.62 -17.83 -12.42
CA ALA A 28 -2.67 -16.56 -13.10
C ALA A 28 -3.34 -15.50 -12.23
N LEU A 29 -2.78 -14.30 -12.29
CA LEU A 29 -3.32 -13.08 -11.71
C LEU A 29 -3.28 -12.00 -12.78
N THR A 30 -4.38 -11.27 -12.93
CA THR A 30 -4.45 -10.14 -13.86
C THR A 30 -4.88 -8.87 -13.14
N TYR A 31 -4.35 -7.72 -13.57
CA TYR A 31 -4.82 -6.39 -13.16
C TYR A 31 -5.42 -5.69 -14.37
N ARG A 32 -6.70 -5.31 -14.30
CA ARG A 32 -7.42 -4.66 -15.40
C ARG A 32 -7.26 -5.37 -16.75
N GLY A 33 -7.16 -6.71 -16.73
CA GLY A 33 -7.01 -7.54 -17.91
C GLY A 33 -5.56 -7.83 -18.37
N TYR A 34 -4.57 -7.15 -17.81
CA TYR A 34 -3.14 -7.45 -18.06
C TYR A 34 -2.65 -8.52 -17.11
N THR A 35 -1.88 -9.49 -17.59
CA THR A 35 -1.25 -10.47 -16.71
C THR A 35 -0.17 -9.82 -15.86
N VAL A 36 -0.01 -10.28 -14.61
CA VAL A 36 1.06 -9.73 -13.75
C VAL A 36 2.44 -10.02 -14.31
N GLN A 37 2.63 -11.12 -15.06
CA GLN A 37 3.86 -11.44 -15.75
C GLN A 37 4.22 -10.35 -16.77
N GLU A 38 3.27 -9.97 -17.63
CA GLU A 38 3.50 -8.90 -18.61
C GLU A 38 3.78 -7.55 -17.93
N LEU A 39 3.08 -7.26 -16.83
CA LEU A 39 3.31 -6.04 -16.06
C LEU A 39 4.69 -6.05 -15.41
N CYS A 40 5.14 -7.19 -14.86
CA CYS A 40 6.48 -7.33 -14.32
C CYS A 40 7.58 -7.21 -15.39
N ASP A 41 7.32 -7.65 -16.62
CA ASP A 41 8.32 -7.58 -17.69
C ASP A 41 8.42 -6.21 -18.33
N LYS A 42 7.30 -5.49 -18.47
CA LYS A 42 7.19 -4.31 -19.33
C LYS A 42 6.95 -2.99 -18.60
N CYS A 43 6.54 -3.02 -17.33
CA CYS A 43 6.14 -1.83 -16.57
C CYS A 43 7.00 -1.63 -15.33
N ASP A 44 7.10 -0.38 -14.90
CA ASP A 44 7.57 -0.02 -13.57
C ASP A 44 6.38 0.03 -12.59
N PHE A 45 6.66 0.00 -11.29
CA PHE A 45 5.60 -0.01 -10.28
C PHE A 45 4.69 1.22 -10.35
N GLU A 46 5.21 2.40 -10.70
CA GLU A 46 4.40 3.61 -10.85
C GLU A 46 3.36 3.49 -11.98
N GLU A 47 3.67 2.76 -13.06
CA GLU A 47 2.72 2.48 -14.15
C GLU A 47 1.62 1.53 -13.70
N VAL A 48 1.97 0.50 -12.93
CA VAL A 48 1.01 -0.45 -12.38
C VAL A 48 0.14 0.20 -11.30
N ALA A 49 0.70 1.05 -10.45
CA ALA A 49 -0.06 1.84 -9.48
C ALA A 49 -1.07 2.76 -10.19
N TYR A 50 -0.66 3.39 -11.30
CA TYR A 50 -1.57 4.17 -12.14
C TYR A 50 -2.69 3.29 -12.70
N LEU A 51 -2.36 2.14 -13.28
CA LEU A 51 -3.31 1.18 -13.86
C LEU A 51 -4.39 0.77 -12.84
N VAL A 52 -3.98 0.35 -11.65
CA VAL A 52 -4.90 -0.08 -10.59
C VAL A 52 -5.83 1.05 -10.17
N LEU A 53 -5.30 2.26 -10.00
CA LEU A 53 -6.07 3.42 -9.54
C LEU A 53 -6.96 4.04 -10.62
N ASN A 54 -6.55 4.02 -11.89
CA ASN A 54 -7.23 4.75 -12.97
C ASN A 54 -7.93 3.84 -13.99
N GLY A 55 -7.68 2.53 -13.99
CA GLY A 55 -8.38 1.55 -14.82
C GLY A 55 -7.69 1.18 -16.14
N GLU A 56 -6.69 1.93 -16.56
CA GLU A 56 -5.92 1.71 -17.80
C GLU A 56 -4.44 2.06 -17.62
N LEU A 57 -3.56 1.53 -18.46
CA LEU A 57 -2.16 1.91 -18.46
C LEU A 57 -1.98 3.38 -18.90
N PRO A 58 -1.05 4.12 -18.26
CA PRO A 58 -0.86 5.51 -18.57
C PRO A 58 -0.14 5.71 -19.92
N ASN A 59 -0.54 6.72 -20.69
CA ASN A 59 0.34 7.25 -21.69
C ASN A 59 1.49 8.09 -21.04
N LYS A 60 2.51 8.47 -21.83
CA LYS A 60 3.69 9.20 -21.34
C LYS A 60 3.35 10.47 -20.54
N ASN A 61 2.33 11.21 -20.97
CA ASN A 61 1.93 12.45 -20.30
C ASN A 61 1.18 12.18 -18.99
N GLN A 62 0.32 11.16 -18.96
CA GLN A 62 -0.39 10.73 -17.77
C GLN A 62 0.59 10.22 -16.72
N LEU A 63 1.53 9.35 -17.11
CA LEU A 63 2.58 8.83 -16.22
C LEU A 63 3.41 9.98 -15.62
N LYS A 64 3.87 10.90 -16.46
CA LYS A 64 4.64 12.08 -15.99
C LYS A 64 3.88 12.92 -14.96
N LYS A 65 2.58 13.13 -15.16
CA LYS A 65 1.73 13.86 -14.21
C LYS A 65 1.56 13.06 -12.90
N PHE A 66 1.31 11.76 -13.00
CA PHE A 66 1.13 10.88 -11.84
C PHE A 66 2.40 10.84 -10.98
N ILE A 67 3.55 10.59 -11.57
CA ILE A 67 4.85 10.59 -10.89
C ILE A 67 5.13 11.95 -10.24
N LYS A 68 4.88 13.05 -10.94
CA LYS A 68 5.07 14.40 -10.38
C LYS A 68 4.19 14.62 -9.14
N GLN A 69 2.92 14.21 -9.21
CA GLN A 69 1.99 14.33 -8.08
C GLN A 69 2.42 13.43 -6.92
N GLU A 70 2.71 12.16 -7.17
CA GLU A 70 3.16 11.22 -6.14
C GLU A 70 4.39 11.78 -5.41
N ARG A 71 5.42 12.21 -6.15
CA ARG A 71 6.65 12.76 -5.57
C ARG A 71 6.42 14.03 -4.75
N SER A 72 5.44 14.85 -5.12
CA SER A 72 5.09 16.05 -4.37
C SER A 72 4.42 15.75 -3.03
N GLU A 73 3.74 14.60 -2.91
CA GLU A 73 2.97 14.20 -1.73
C GLU A 73 3.76 13.32 -0.74
N ARG A 74 4.98 12.90 -1.06
CA ARG A 74 5.80 11.96 -0.25
C ARG A 74 6.07 12.43 1.18
N LYS A 75 6.06 13.74 1.41
CA LYS A 75 6.54 14.32 2.67
C LYS A 75 5.49 14.23 3.77
N LEU A 76 5.87 13.69 4.93
CA LEU A 76 5.09 13.78 6.15
C LEU A 76 5.28 15.15 6.84
N SER A 77 4.29 15.58 7.61
CA SER A 77 4.40 16.77 8.45
C SER A 77 5.46 16.60 9.55
N LYS A 78 5.92 17.71 10.06
CA LYS A 78 6.82 17.70 11.24
C LYS A 78 6.16 17.05 12.45
N GLN A 79 4.84 17.24 12.60
CA GLN A 79 4.07 16.68 13.71
C GLN A 79 4.08 15.15 13.65
N ILE A 80 3.68 14.55 12.54
CA ILE A 80 3.67 13.07 12.35
C ILE A 80 5.09 12.50 12.54
N LEU A 81 6.13 13.16 11.99
CA LEU A 81 7.52 12.72 12.18
C LEU A 81 7.95 12.75 13.64
N ASN A 82 7.52 13.76 14.42
CA ASN A 82 7.79 13.82 15.85
C ASN A 82 7.03 12.74 16.62
N ASP A 83 5.79 12.46 16.24
CA ASP A 83 5.00 11.39 16.86
C ASP A 83 5.62 10.01 16.58
N ILE A 84 6.10 9.75 15.36
CA ILE A 84 6.85 8.53 15.02
C ILE A 84 8.09 8.37 15.91
N LYS A 85 8.83 9.45 16.18
CA LYS A 85 10.03 9.39 17.04
C LYS A 85 9.71 9.02 18.49
N LYS A 86 8.50 9.35 18.97
CA LYS A 86 8.04 9.05 20.33
C LYS A 86 7.43 7.65 20.46
N MET A 87 7.10 6.99 19.35
CA MET A 87 6.53 5.64 19.39
C MET A 87 7.52 4.62 19.98
N PRO A 88 7.02 3.59 20.70
CA PRO A 88 7.88 2.56 21.27
C PRO A 88 8.75 1.88 20.22
N LYS A 89 10.03 1.74 20.47
CA LYS A 89 10.99 1.14 19.53
C LYS A 89 10.75 -0.34 19.26
N ASN A 90 10.08 -1.01 20.18
CA ASN A 90 9.71 -2.43 20.10
C ASN A 90 8.27 -2.65 19.58
N ALA A 91 7.53 -1.59 19.23
CA ALA A 91 6.22 -1.73 18.65
C ALA A 91 6.29 -2.48 17.31
N HIS A 92 5.26 -3.26 17.03
CA HIS A 92 5.15 -3.93 15.73
C HIS A 92 5.02 -2.89 14.60
N PRO A 93 5.80 -2.97 13.51
CA PRO A 93 5.78 -1.95 12.45
C PRO A 93 4.39 -1.67 11.88
N MET A 94 3.56 -2.70 11.70
CA MET A 94 2.21 -2.54 11.19
C MET A 94 1.31 -1.71 12.12
N ASP A 95 1.50 -1.77 13.44
CA ASP A 95 0.76 -0.94 14.40
C ASP A 95 1.14 0.54 14.25
N VAL A 96 2.41 0.80 14.01
CA VAL A 96 2.91 2.16 13.75
C VAL A 96 2.37 2.68 12.43
N ILE A 97 2.39 1.88 11.36
CA ILE A 97 1.93 2.31 10.04
C ILE A 97 0.43 2.64 10.08
N ARG A 98 -0.42 1.78 10.65
CA ARG A 98 -1.86 2.07 10.76
C ARG A 98 -2.13 3.33 11.58
N THR A 99 -1.35 3.56 12.66
CA THR A 99 -1.44 4.79 13.46
C THR A 99 -1.07 6.00 12.64
N CYS A 100 0.00 5.92 11.83
CA CYS A 100 0.40 7.00 10.94
C CYS A 100 -0.68 7.35 9.92
N VAL A 101 -1.34 6.34 9.33
CA VAL A 101 -2.44 6.59 8.38
C VAL A 101 -3.61 7.28 9.07
N SER A 102 -3.95 6.88 10.29
CA SER A 102 -4.97 7.56 11.09
C SER A 102 -4.57 9.01 11.43
N LEU A 103 -3.30 9.27 11.78
CA LEU A 103 -2.80 10.62 12.01
C LEU A 103 -2.86 11.50 10.75
N MET A 104 -2.61 10.91 9.56
CA MET A 104 -2.73 11.63 8.29
C MET A 104 -4.15 12.19 8.07
N ALA A 105 -5.19 11.50 8.57
CA ALA A 105 -6.58 11.97 8.49
C ALA A 105 -6.78 13.32 9.19
N LEU A 106 -6.09 13.56 10.30
CA LEU A 106 -6.22 14.79 11.09
C LEU A 106 -5.70 16.03 10.34
N GLU A 107 -4.78 15.81 9.39
CA GLU A 107 -4.14 16.89 8.62
C GLU A 107 -4.70 16.99 7.18
N ASP A 108 -5.52 16.02 6.76
CA ASP A 108 -6.02 15.98 5.39
C ASP A 108 -7.26 16.84 5.22
N LYS A 109 -7.12 17.90 4.43
CA LYS A 109 -8.20 18.85 4.16
C LYS A 109 -9.43 18.25 3.46
N ASP A 110 -9.25 17.12 2.78
CA ASP A 110 -10.33 16.43 2.07
C ASP A 110 -10.99 15.32 2.92
N THR A 111 -10.64 15.16 4.21
CA THR A 111 -11.12 14.06 5.06
C THR A 111 -12.65 13.92 5.03
N LYS A 112 -13.36 15.03 5.10
CA LYS A 112 -14.84 15.07 5.12
C LYS A 112 -15.50 14.95 3.74
N ASP A 113 -14.72 15.05 2.65
CA ASP A 113 -15.24 14.96 1.28
C ASP A 113 -15.04 13.53 0.75
N ASN A 114 -16.15 12.81 0.57
CA ASN A 114 -16.17 11.45 0.02
C ASN A 114 -16.47 11.39 -1.48
N SER A 115 -16.41 12.53 -2.19
CA SER A 115 -16.53 12.53 -3.64
C SER A 115 -15.40 11.69 -4.29
N PRO A 116 -15.64 11.07 -5.45
CA PRO A 116 -14.62 10.27 -6.15
C PRO A 116 -13.31 11.05 -6.39
N LYS A 117 -13.41 12.33 -6.72
CA LYS A 117 -12.23 13.20 -6.90
C LYS A 117 -11.44 13.42 -5.61
N ALA A 118 -12.12 13.65 -4.49
CA ALA A 118 -11.47 13.81 -3.19
C ALA A 118 -10.87 12.49 -2.72
N ASN A 119 -11.55 11.36 -2.91
CA ASN A 119 -11.04 10.04 -2.58
C ASN A 119 -9.77 9.72 -3.38
N MET A 120 -9.72 10.05 -4.68
CA MET A 120 -8.51 9.88 -5.47
C MET A 120 -7.34 10.74 -4.94
N ARG A 121 -7.59 11.99 -4.52
CA ARG A 121 -6.54 12.83 -3.90
C ARG A 121 -6.07 12.25 -2.56
N LYS A 122 -6.99 11.78 -1.71
CA LYS A 122 -6.65 11.10 -0.45
C LYS A 122 -5.85 9.82 -0.70
N ALA A 123 -6.28 8.98 -1.64
CA ALA A 123 -5.58 7.76 -2.03
C ALA A 123 -4.13 8.07 -2.46
N MET A 124 -3.92 9.08 -3.31
CA MET A 124 -2.60 9.52 -3.73
C MET A 124 -1.73 9.96 -2.54
N ARG A 125 -2.28 10.73 -1.60
CA ARG A 125 -1.53 11.17 -0.41
C ARG A 125 -1.17 10.00 0.51
N ILE A 126 -2.08 9.07 0.76
CA ILE A 126 -1.81 7.87 1.56
C ILE A 126 -0.74 7.03 0.87
N PHE A 127 -0.90 6.77 -0.42
CA PHE A 127 0.05 5.99 -1.24
C PHE A 127 1.46 6.58 -1.17
N ALA A 128 1.61 7.88 -1.43
CA ALA A 128 2.91 8.55 -1.46
C ALA A 128 3.57 8.67 -0.07
N LYS A 129 2.79 8.85 1.00
CA LYS A 129 3.29 9.09 2.36
C LYS A 129 3.61 7.81 3.14
N THR A 130 2.94 6.72 2.84
CA THR A 130 3.11 5.45 3.57
C THR A 130 4.56 4.94 3.56
N PRO A 131 5.31 4.91 2.43
CA PRO A 131 6.72 4.53 2.43
C PRO A 131 7.59 5.43 3.32
N THR A 132 7.27 6.72 3.39
CA THR A 132 7.98 7.67 4.26
C THR A 132 7.73 7.35 5.74
N ALA A 133 6.51 6.97 6.12
CA ALA A 133 6.20 6.54 7.49
C ALA A 133 6.94 5.26 7.87
N VAL A 134 6.97 4.27 6.97
CA VAL A 134 7.73 3.01 7.14
C VAL A 134 9.20 3.30 7.39
N ALA A 135 9.83 4.07 6.49
CA ALA A 135 11.24 4.40 6.58
C ALA A 135 11.57 5.25 7.82
N ALA A 136 10.70 6.20 8.15
CA ALA A 136 10.88 7.04 9.34
C ALA A 136 10.89 6.20 10.62
N TYR A 137 9.93 5.28 10.77
CA TYR A 137 9.90 4.39 11.94
C TYR A 137 11.08 3.43 11.97
N PHE A 138 11.41 2.79 10.85
CA PHE A 138 12.57 1.90 10.76
C PHE A 138 13.85 2.58 11.23
N ARG A 139 14.08 3.83 10.81
CA ARG A 139 15.27 4.60 11.24
C ARG A 139 15.18 5.04 12.70
N SER A 140 14.02 5.51 13.13
CA SER A 140 13.77 5.94 14.49
C SER A 140 14.01 4.81 15.51
N ARG A 141 13.48 3.60 15.25
CA ARG A 141 13.69 2.46 16.15
C ARG A 141 15.16 2.01 16.25
N LYS A 142 15.98 2.32 15.24
CA LYS A 142 17.43 2.07 15.20
C LYS A 142 18.26 3.26 15.71
N GLY A 143 17.64 4.30 16.27
CA GLY A 143 18.33 5.49 16.73
C GLY A 143 18.98 6.33 15.61
N LYS A 144 18.57 6.14 14.35
CA LYS A 144 19.11 6.85 13.19
C LYS A 144 18.23 8.06 12.83
N SER A 145 18.87 9.11 12.28
CA SER A 145 18.15 10.28 11.76
C SER A 145 17.20 9.90 10.62
N ILE A 146 16.00 10.48 10.59
CA ILE A 146 15.03 10.30 9.52
C ILE A 146 15.54 11.00 8.27
N ILE A 147 15.43 10.34 7.11
CA ILE A 147 15.82 10.87 5.80
C ILE A 147 14.57 11.35 5.08
N SER A 148 14.64 12.58 4.58
CA SER A 148 13.56 13.15 3.77
C SER A 148 13.43 12.46 2.43
N PRO A 149 12.19 12.29 1.90
CA PRO A 149 11.97 11.70 0.58
C PRO A 149 12.56 12.56 -0.53
N SER A 150 13.05 11.92 -1.58
CA SER A 150 13.56 12.54 -2.79
C SER A 150 12.41 12.91 -3.73
N LYS A 151 12.59 14.00 -4.47
CA LYS A 151 11.68 14.39 -5.57
C LYS A 151 12.11 13.85 -6.94
N ASN A 152 13.29 13.21 -7.01
CA ASN A 152 13.91 12.81 -8.29
C ASN A 152 14.00 11.30 -8.48
N LEU A 153 14.03 10.54 -7.37
CA LEU A 153 14.12 9.07 -7.40
C LEU A 153 12.77 8.42 -7.70
N SER A 154 12.79 7.23 -8.33
CA SER A 154 11.60 6.39 -8.48
C SER A 154 10.99 6.02 -7.11
N PHE A 155 9.84 5.40 -7.09
CA PHE A 155 9.19 4.97 -5.86
C PHE A 155 10.09 4.01 -5.07
N SER A 156 10.61 2.98 -5.73
CA SER A 156 11.46 1.95 -5.13
C SER A 156 12.83 2.50 -4.71
N GLU A 157 13.50 3.28 -5.57
CA GLU A 157 14.78 3.93 -5.22
C GLU A 157 14.64 4.86 -4.00
N ASN A 158 13.57 5.65 -3.98
CA ASN A 158 13.30 6.56 -2.87
C ASN A 158 13.07 5.81 -1.55
N PHE A 159 12.36 4.68 -1.59
CA PHE A 159 12.18 3.83 -0.42
C PHE A 159 13.52 3.34 0.15
N PHE A 160 14.38 2.77 -0.68
CA PHE A 160 15.73 2.35 -0.27
C PHE A 160 16.56 3.51 0.28
N LYS A 161 16.52 4.66 -0.40
CA LYS A 161 17.22 5.86 0.05
C LYS A 161 16.76 6.30 1.44
N MET A 162 15.46 6.31 1.70
CA MET A 162 14.91 6.67 3.01
C MET A 162 15.24 5.63 4.08
N MET A 163 15.20 4.35 3.77
CA MET A 163 15.49 3.26 4.72
C MET A 163 16.97 3.20 5.09
N PHE A 164 17.85 3.15 4.07
CA PHE A 164 19.26 2.78 4.22
C PHE A 164 20.25 3.89 3.94
N ASN A 165 19.79 5.08 3.55
CA ASN A 165 20.61 6.21 3.08
C ASN A 165 21.43 5.91 1.81
N LYS A 166 21.05 4.88 1.07
CA LYS A 166 21.71 4.42 -0.16
C LYS A 166 20.65 3.86 -1.10
N VAL A 167 20.82 4.08 -2.39
CA VAL A 167 20.12 3.34 -3.43
C VAL A 167 21.00 2.15 -3.79
N PRO A 168 20.50 0.91 -3.72
CA PRO A 168 21.28 -0.28 -4.10
C PRO A 168 21.42 -0.38 -5.64
N ASP A 169 22.06 -1.44 -6.10
CA ASP A 169 22.23 -1.71 -7.52
C ASP A 169 20.88 -1.88 -8.23
N LYS A 170 20.85 -1.59 -9.52
CA LYS A 170 19.62 -1.59 -10.33
C LYS A 170 18.83 -2.90 -10.25
N GLU A 171 19.51 -4.02 -10.18
CA GLU A 171 18.89 -5.35 -10.07
C GLU A 171 18.09 -5.50 -8.78
N ILE A 172 18.64 -5.02 -7.66
CA ILE A 172 17.94 -5.04 -6.35
C ILE A 172 16.74 -4.10 -6.37
N VAL A 173 16.90 -2.90 -6.96
CA VAL A 173 15.78 -1.95 -7.13
C VAL A 173 14.69 -2.60 -7.97
N ARG A 174 15.05 -3.24 -9.10
CA ARG A 174 14.09 -3.91 -9.98
C ARG A 174 13.38 -5.09 -9.30
N ALA A 175 14.12 -5.92 -8.57
CA ALA A 175 13.52 -7.03 -7.82
C ALA A 175 12.49 -6.53 -6.79
N PHE A 176 12.78 -5.43 -6.10
CA PHE A 176 11.84 -4.81 -5.18
C PHE A 176 10.64 -4.22 -5.92
N ASP A 177 10.85 -3.56 -7.04
CA ASP A 177 9.80 -3.00 -7.88
C ASP A 177 8.82 -4.09 -8.38
N ILE A 178 9.36 -5.22 -8.86
CA ILE A 178 8.58 -6.41 -9.23
C ILE A 178 7.79 -6.93 -8.02
N SER A 179 8.38 -6.99 -6.83
CA SER A 179 7.66 -7.42 -5.64
C SER A 179 6.46 -6.51 -5.33
N LEU A 180 6.60 -5.20 -5.50
CA LEU A 180 5.50 -4.25 -5.34
C LEU A 180 4.41 -4.46 -6.39
N ILE A 181 4.76 -4.76 -7.64
CA ILE A 181 3.81 -5.10 -8.70
C ILE A 181 3.01 -6.35 -8.34
N LEU A 182 3.68 -7.41 -7.90
CA LEU A 182 3.03 -8.69 -7.54
C LEU A 182 2.11 -8.57 -6.32
N TYR A 183 2.40 -7.65 -5.40
CA TYR A 183 1.59 -7.40 -4.21
C TYR A 183 0.60 -6.25 -4.35
N ALA A 184 0.49 -5.62 -5.52
CA ALA A 184 -0.32 -4.41 -5.69
C ALA A 184 -1.82 -4.66 -5.50
N GLU A 185 -2.33 -5.82 -5.92
CA GLU A 185 -3.76 -6.13 -5.88
C GLU A 185 -3.99 -7.65 -5.80
N HIS A 186 -5.05 -8.07 -5.13
CA HIS A 186 -5.42 -9.48 -4.97
C HIS A 186 -6.93 -9.64 -4.74
N SER A 187 -7.77 -9.06 -5.61
CA SER A 187 -9.22 -9.20 -5.56
C SER A 187 -9.82 -8.79 -4.18
N PHE A 188 -10.81 -9.54 -3.68
CA PHE A 188 -11.45 -9.31 -2.38
C PHE A 188 -10.68 -9.95 -1.21
N ASN A 189 -9.39 -9.66 -1.08
CA ASN A 189 -8.65 -10.04 0.11
C ASN A 189 -9.26 -9.43 1.38
N VAL A 190 -8.89 -9.97 2.56
CA VAL A 190 -9.48 -9.56 3.85
C VAL A 190 -9.31 -8.06 4.11
N SER A 191 -8.21 -7.46 3.70
CA SER A 191 -7.97 -6.01 3.85
C SER A 191 -8.91 -5.19 2.98
N THR A 192 -9.11 -5.59 1.73
CA THR A 192 -10.06 -4.95 0.80
C THR A 192 -11.48 -5.07 1.32
N PHE A 193 -11.89 -6.25 1.79
CA PHE A 193 -13.20 -6.46 2.39
C PHE A 193 -13.41 -5.59 3.64
N THR A 194 -12.41 -5.51 4.53
CA THR A 194 -12.45 -4.64 5.71
C THR A 194 -12.60 -3.17 5.32
N ALA A 195 -11.82 -2.68 4.34
CA ALA A 195 -11.92 -1.32 3.85
C ALA A 195 -13.31 -1.02 3.28
N ARG A 196 -13.87 -1.93 2.49
CA ARG A 196 -15.23 -1.79 1.91
C ARG A 196 -16.30 -1.75 2.99
N THR A 197 -16.19 -2.59 4.02
CA THR A 197 -17.13 -2.59 5.16
C THR A 197 -17.09 -1.25 5.89
N ILE A 198 -15.90 -0.67 6.12
CA ILE A 198 -15.78 0.64 6.77
C ILE A 198 -16.35 1.74 5.87
N THR A 199 -16.02 1.73 4.58
CA THR A 199 -16.54 2.75 3.64
C THR A 199 -18.04 2.66 3.41
N SER A 200 -18.67 1.48 3.59
CA SER A 200 -20.12 1.33 3.48
C SER A 200 -20.90 2.16 4.52
N SER A 201 -20.25 2.53 5.63
CA SER A 201 -20.81 3.45 6.62
C SER A 201 -20.61 4.93 6.26
N LEU A 202 -20.09 5.26 5.07
CA LEU A 202 -19.67 6.59 4.61
C LEU A 202 -18.53 7.19 5.44
N SER A 203 -17.76 6.36 6.15
CA SER A 203 -16.51 6.77 6.80
C SER A 203 -15.47 7.23 5.77
N ASP A 204 -14.46 7.97 6.24
CA ASP A 204 -13.41 8.50 5.37
C ASP A 204 -12.40 7.40 4.93
N LEU A 205 -11.68 7.70 3.85
CA LEU A 205 -10.73 6.75 3.26
C LEU A 205 -9.56 6.40 4.21
N HIS A 206 -9.11 7.33 5.05
CA HIS A 206 -8.02 7.05 6.01
C HIS A 206 -8.47 6.05 7.07
N GLY A 207 -9.72 6.18 7.57
CA GLY A 207 -10.32 5.20 8.48
C GLY A 207 -10.42 3.81 7.84
N ALA A 208 -10.85 3.74 6.57
CA ALA A 208 -10.92 2.49 5.82
C ALA A 208 -9.54 1.83 5.65
N ILE A 209 -8.51 2.59 5.25
CA ILE A 209 -7.15 2.08 5.08
C ILE A 209 -6.53 1.72 6.44
N THR A 210 -6.80 2.46 7.51
CA THR A 210 -6.38 2.12 8.88
C THR A 210 -6.91 0.73 9.28
N GLY A 211 -8.20 0.46 9.03
CA GLY A 211 -8.80 -0.86 9.29
C GLY A 211 -8.23 -1.96 8.39
N ALA A 212 -7.98 -1.66 7.11
CA ALA A 212 -7.35 -2.57 6.17
C ALA A 212 -5.94 -2.99 6.63
N ILE A 213 -5.12 -2.04 7.10
CA ILE A 213 -3.78 -2.31 7.64
C ILE A 213 -3.88 -3.14 8.94
N ALA A 214 -4.87 -2.88 9.79
CA ALA A 214 -5.11 -3.68 10.98
C ALA A 214 -5.43 -5.14 10.64
N SER A 215 -6.29 -5.36 9.64
CA SER A 215 -6.61 -6.67 9.10
C SER A 215 -5.39 -7.36 8.47
N LEU A 216 -4.59 -6.60 7.70
CA LEU A 216 -3.40 -7.12 7.03
C LEU A 216 -2.36 -7.68 8.02
N LYS A 217 -2.25 -7.13 9.22
CA LYS A 217 -1.36 -7.63 10.27
C LYS A 217 -1.70 -9.04 10.75
N GLY A 218 -2.95 -9.48 10.58
CA GLY A 218 -3.42 -10.76 11.11
C GLY A 218 -2.62 -11.95 10.60
N PRO A 219 -2.35 -12.98 11.45
CA PRO A 219 -1.53 -14.14 11.08
C PRO A 219 -2.16 -15.00 9.99
N LEU A 220 -3.47 -14.92 9.79
CA LEU A 220 -4.19 -15.60 8.69
C LEU A 220 -4.29 -14.77 7.41
N HIS A 221 -3.57 -13.65 7.33
CA HIS A 221 -3.53 -12.74 6.16
C HIS A 221 -2.08 -12.32 5.88
N GLY A 222 -1.77 -11.03 5.87
CA GLY A 222 -0.41 -10.53 5.59
C GLY A 222 0.65 -10.98 6.59
N GLY A 223 0.27 -11.25 7.85
CA GLY A 223 1.18 -11.83 8.84
C GLY A 223 1.75 -13.20 8.46
N ALA A 224 1.07 -13.96 7.58
CA ALA A 224 1.62 -15.21 7.05
C ALA A 224 2.87 -14.96 6.17
N ASN A 225 2.88 -13.87 5.38
CA ASN A 225 4.04 -13.50 4.55
C ASN A 225 5.26 -13.13 5.41
N GLU A 226 5.04 -12.46 6.54
CA GLU A 226 6.11 -12.16 7.50
C GLU A 226 6.72 -13.46 8.05
N ALA A 227 5.90 -14.43 8.44
CA ALA A 227 6.36 -15.72 8.91
C ALA A 227 7.16 -16.50 7.85
N VAL A 228 6.72 -16.48 6.59
CA VAL A 228 7.47 -17.08 5.46
C VAL A 228 8.81 -16.41 5.27
N MET A 229 8.86 -15.07 5.25
CA MET A 229 10.13 -14.34 5.12
C MET A 229 11.11 -14.66 6.26
N LEU A 230 10.61 -14.76 7.49
CA LEU A 230 11.44 -15.15 8.64
C LEU A 230 11.96 -16.57 8.51
N SER A 231 11.16 -17.50 7.99
CA SER A 231 11.61 -18.90 7.76
C SER A 231 12.69 -19.01 6.72
N LEU A 232 12.61 -18.20 5.65
CA LEU A 232 13.63 -18.17 4.56
C LEU A 232 14.98 -17.61 5.04
N ILE A 233 14.99 -16.72 6.04
CA ILE A 233 16.23 -16.17 6.63
C ILE A 233 16.98 -17.25 7.43
N HIS A 234 16.27 -18.28 7.91
CA HIS A 234 16.85 -19.37 8.71
C HIS A 234 17.26 -20.61 7.87
N ILE A 235 17.03 -20.61 6.57
CA ILE A 235 17.50 -21.66 5.65
C ILE A 235 18.88 -21.28 5.11
#